data_23da247b373d8f82b50db17f597d780f
#
_entry.id   23da247b373d8f82b50db17f597d780f
#
_cell.length_a   1.000
_cell.length_b   1.000
_cell.length_c   1.000
_cell.angle_alpha   90.00
_cell.angle_beta   90.00
_cell.angle_gamma   90.00
#
_symmetry.space_group_name_H-M   'P 1'
#
loop_
_entity.id
_entity.type
_entity.pdbx_description
1 polymer ?
#
loop_
_entity_poly.entity_id
_entity_poly.type
_entity_poly.pdbx_seq_one_letter_code
_entity_poly.pdbx_strand_id
1 'polypeptide(L)'
;MINFFLFKGNKIIFVIILLLFSQMIFPITFKYNTGENLVKKKKEEDAREKQIKLLFEAIRKHNNKYVQFYLATEKNIRTRKMLTDKYINRSAGVYGVNLSESSLIEGDGRLVDINSKSQDGYTPIVVAIEAKNHEILKLLIENGANLYERHPIFNRTTVGTAAYYENEEAVEMLLKKDPKLANIGSTVDGWTPLEDATLKTNVKIVKILLQYGANPTITDKHGGTPMDMAVKFGKGEIVKILRDHIKANRSKYH
;
A
#
# COMPACT_ATOMS: atom_id res chain seq x y z
N MET A 1 48.73 -18.36 2.10
CA MET A 1 49.69 -19.00 1.18
C MET A 1 49.77 -20.46 1.55
N ILE A 2 49.05 -21.35 0.91
CA ILE A 2 49.12 -22.79 1.12
C ILE A 2 49.86 -23.37 -0.09
N ASN A 3 51.07 -23.86 0.16
CA ASN A 3 51.90 -24.49 -0.86
C ASN A 3 51.29 -25.84 -1.27
N PHE A 4 50.95 -25.97 -2.52
CA PHE A 4 50.55 -27.25 -3.14
C PHE A 4 51.79 -28.09 -3.37
N PHE A 5 52.01 -29.14 -2.58
CA PHE A 5 52.92 -30.20 -2.91
C PHE A 5 52.24 -31.18 -3.85
N LEU A 6 52.71 -31.25 -5.07
CA LEU A 6 52.30 -32.25 -6.07
C LEU A 6 52.91 -33.62 -5.73
N PHE A 7 52.11 -34.55 -5.23
CA PHE A 7 52.46 -35.96 -5.16
C PHE A 7 52.01 -36.67 -6.42
N LYS A 8 52.98 -37.09 -7.25
CA LYS A 8 52.75 -38.06 -8.34
C LYS A 8 52.68 -39.45 -7.74
N GLY A 9 51.51 -40.05 -7.73
CA GLY A 9 51.38 -41.47 -7.43
C GLY A 9 50.08 -41.82 -6.70
N ASN A 10 49.23 -42.54 -7.38
CA ASN A 10 48.05 -43.26 -6.91
C ASN A 10 46.74 -42.44 -6.77
N LYS A 11 45.97 -42.44 -7.87
CA LYS A 11 44.62 -41.83 -7.94
C LYS A 11 43.65 -42.34 -6.86
N ILE A 12 43.86 -43.55 -6.33
CA ILE A 12 43.02 -44.15 -5.30
C ILE A 12 43.19 -43.48 -3.96
N ILE A 13 44.44 -43.10 -3.56
CA ILE A 13 44.73 -42.39 -2.31
C ILE A 13 44.12 -40.97 -2.33
N PHE A 14 44.13 -40.34 -3.50
CA PHE A 14 43.54 -38.99 -3.65
C PHE A 14 42.00 -39.01 -3.51
N VAL A 15 41.33 -40.04 -4.00
CA VAL A 15 39.88 -40.23 -3.82
C VAL A 15 39.53 -40.53 -2.35
N ILE A 16 40.35 -41.36 -1.66
CA ILE A 16 40.12 -41.66 -0.23
C ILE A 16 40.36 -40.44 0.64
N ILE A 17 41.38 -39.63 0.35
CA ILE A 17 41.62 -38.36 1.05
C ILE A 17 40.51 -37.35 0.81
N LEU A 18 39.99 -37.27 -0.42
CA LEU A 18 38.82 -36.41 -0.73
C LEU A 18 37.55 -36.88 -0.02
N LEU A 19 37.32 -38.19 0.08
CA LEU A 19 36.20 -38.76 0.83
C LEU A 19 36.36 -38.59 2.36
N LEU A 20 37.56 -38.71 2.91
CA LEU A 20 37.81 -38.45 4.31
C LEU A 20 37.76 -36.94 4.66
N PHE A 21 38.23 -36.06 3.77
CA PHE A 21 38.07 -34.62 3.91
C PHE A 21 36.61 -34.17 3.79
N SER A 22 35.77 -34.86 3.00
CA SER A 22 34.34 -34.56 2.92
C SER A 22 33.56 -34.94 4.18
N GLN A 23 34.13 -35.83 5.03
CA GLN A 23 33.53 -36.19 6.33
C GLN A 23 34.08 -35.40 7.52
N MET A 24 35.25 -34.73 7.37
CA MET A 24 35.90 -34.00 8.45
C MET A 24 35.78 -32.48 8.42
N ILE A 25 35.35 -31.92 7.33
CA ILE A 25 35.19 -30.46 7.21
C ILE A 25 33.71 -30.12 7.20
N PHE A 26 33.23 -29.77 8.38
CA PHE A 26 32.01 -29.04 8.70
C PHE A 26 30.69 -29.62 8.15
N PRO A 27 29.70 -29.76 9.00
CA PRO A 27 28.33 -29.56 8.57
C PRO A 27 28.15 -28.05 8.32
N ILE A 28 28.74 -27.52 7.25
CA ILE A 28 28.06 -26.46 6.56
C ILE A 28 26.77 -27.13 6.14
N THR A 29 25.75 -26.99 6.97
CA THR A 29 24.38 -27.13 6.55
C THR A 29 24.18 -26.02 5.50
N PHE A 30 24.63 -26.26 4.29
CA PHE A 30 23.96 -25.75 3.13
C PHE A 30 22.54 -26.29 3.30
N LYS A 31 21.68 -25.49 3.91
CA LYS A 31 20.26 -25.65 3.82
C LYS A 31 19.99 -25.51 2.32
N TYR A 32 20.19 -26.59 1.58
CA TYR A 32 19.62 -26.69 0.24
C TYR A 32 18.17 -26.32 0.44
N ASN A 33 17.75 -25.23 -0.21
CA ASN A 33 16.36 -24.86 -0.31
C ASN A 33 15.71 -26.00 -1.05
N THR A 34 15.37 -27.09 -0.32
CA THR A 34 14.79 -28.29 -0.89
C THR A 34 13.52 -27.87 -1.59
N GLY A 35 13.13 -28.55 -2.67
CA GLY A 35 11.93 -28.24 -3.42
C GLY A 35 10.70 -28.09 -2.51
N GLU A 36 10.66 -28.77 -1.36
CA GLU A 36 9.65 -28.62 -0.31
C GLU A 36 9.58 -27.21 0.28
N ASN A 37 10.72 -26.55 0.55
CA ASN A 37 10.75 -25.17 1.05
C ASN A 37 10.25 -24.18 -0.01
N LEU A 38 10.56 -24.42 -1.29
CA LEU A 38 10.06 -23.61 -2.39
C LEU A 38 8.55 -23.77 -2.58
N VAL A 39 8.07 -25.01 -2.52
CA VAL A 39 6.63 -25.31 -2.60
C VAL A 39 5.88 -24.71 -1.41
N LYS A 40 6.42 -24.82 -0.20
CA LYS A 40 5.82 -24.22 1.00
C LYS A 40 5.78 -22.70 0.88
N LYS A 41 6.87 -22.07 0.46
CA LYS A 41 6.94 -20.62 0.26
C LYS A 41 5.92 -20.14 -0.77
N LYS A 42 5.80 -20.86 -1.89
CA LYS A 42 4.82 -20.53 -2.92
C LYS A 42 3.38 -20.63 -2.41
N LYS A 43 3.04 -21.68 -1.66
CA LYS A 43 1.71 -21.82 -1.03
C LYS A 43 1.42 -20.67 -0.05
N GLU A 44 2.42 -20.21 0.69
CA GLU A 44 2.28 -19.08 1.62
C GLU A 44 2.06 -17.76 0.87
N GLU A 45 2.77 -17.55 -0.26
CA GLU A 45 2.58 -16.39 -1.13
C GLU A 45 1.20 -16.40 -1.78
N ASP A 46 0.73 -17.54 -2.30
CA ASP A 46 -0.60 -17.70 -2.89
C ASP A 46 -1.72 -17.45 -1.87
N ALA A 47 -1.55 -17.95 -0.63
CA ALA A 47 -2.50 -17.73 0.45
C ALA A 47 -2.56 -16.24 0.86
N ARG A 48 -1.40 -15.57 0.93
CA ARG A 48 -1.32 -14.14 1.23
C ARG A 48 -2.01 -13.29 0.16
N GLU A 49 -1.75 -13.58 -1.11
CA GLU A 49 -2.37 -12.89 -2.24
C GLU A 49 -3.89 -13.06 -2.24
N LYS A 50 -4.37 -14.27 -1.96
CA LYS A 50 -5.81 -14.54 -1.80
C LYS A 50 -6.42 -13.65 -0.71
N GLN A 51 -5.75 -13.48 0.42
CA GLN A 51 -6.24 -12.64 1.52
C GLN A 51 -6.26 -11.16 1.16
N ILE A 52 -5.22 -10.65 0.47
CA ILE A 52 -5.19 -9.28 -0.05
C ILE A 52 -6.36 -9.05 -1.00
N LYS A 53 -6.62 -9.98 -1.91
CA LYS A 53 -7.74 -9.91 -2.85
C LYS A 53 -9.09 -9.86 -2.14
N LEU A 54 -9.31 -10.71 -1.15
CA LEU A 54 -10.53 -10.74 -0.34
C LEU A 54 -10.72 -9.43 0.46
N LEU A 55 -9.62 -8.90 1.03
CA LEU A 55 -9.65 -7.61 1.70
C LEU A 55 -10.09 -6.48 0.75
N PHE A 56 -9.52 -6.43 -0.44
CA PHE A 56 -9.85 -5.39 -1.41
C PHE A 56 -11.29 -5.51 -1.92
N GLU A 57 -11.77 -6.72 -2.11
CA GLU A 57 -13.18 -6.97 -2.44
C GLU A 57 -14.11 -6.51 -1.32
N ALA A 58 -13.76 -6.78 -0.07
CA ALA A 58 -14.52 -6.30 1.09
C ALA A 58 -14.53 -4.76 1.18
N ILE A 59 -13.41 -4.10 0.87
CA ILE A 59 -13.35 -2.63 0.82
C ILE A 59 -14.30 -2.08 -0.26
N ARG A 60 -14.25 -2.65 -1.47
CA ARG A 60 -15.10 -2.23 -2.59
C ARG A 60 -16.60 -2.45 -2.33
N LYS A 61 -16.94 -3.53 -1.62
CA LYS A 61 -18.32 -3.87 -1.24
C LYS A 61 -18.79 -3.17 0.04
N HIS A 62 -17.98 -2.29 0.62
CA HIS A 62 -18.26 -1.62 1.89
C HIS A 62 -18.56 -2.59 3.04
N ASN A 63 -17.99 -3.79 3.03
CA ASN A 63 -18.07 -4.73 4.12
C ASN A 63 -17.04 -4.39 5.21
N ASN A 64 -17.30 -3.29 5.92
CA ASN A 64 -16.37 -2.69 6.86
C ASN A 64 -16.04 -3.60 8.05
N LYS A 65 -17.00 -4.42 8.51
CA LYS A 65 -16.77 -5.41 9.56
C LYS A 65 -15.70 -6.42 9.14
N TYR A 66 -15.76 -6.89 7.90
CA TYR A 66 -14.81 -7.84 7.34
C TYR A 66 -13.43 -7.20 7.14
N VAL A 67 -13.42 -5.96 6.64
CA VAL A 67 -12.17 -5.18 6.47
C VAL A 67 -11.47 -4.96 7.81
N GLN A 68 -12.19 -4.53 8.84
CA GLN A 68 -11.65 -4.33 10.19
C GLN A 68 -11.04 -5.63 10.77
N PHE A 69 -11.64 -6.76 10.44
CA PHE A 69 -11.13 -8.05 10.88
C PHE A 69 -9.82 -8.45 10.20
N TYR A 70 -9.68 -8.15 8.90
CA TYR A 70 -8.50 -8.55 8.12
C TYR A 70 -7.30 -7.64 8.27
N LEU A 71 -7.52 -6.33 8.50
CA LEU A 71 -6.41 -5.40 8.60
C LEU A 71 -5.56 -5.64 9.84
N ALA A 72 -4.26 -5.67 9.65
CA ALA A 72 -3.26 -5.68 10.71
C ALA A 72 -3.16 -4.29 11.36
N THR A 73 -4.23 -3.87 12.03
CA THR A 73 -4.20 -2.69 12.89
C THR A 73 -3.75 -3.08 14.30
N GLU A 74 -3.15 -2.14 15.03
CA GLU A 74 -2.70 -2.41 16.40
C GLU A 74 -3.84 -2.94 17.29
N LYS A 75 -5.03 -2.38 17.15
CA LYS A 75 -6.23 -2.83 17.86
C LYS A 75 -6.58 -4.28 17.52
N ASN A 76 -6.57 -4.64 16.24
CA ASN A 76 -6.95 -5.98 15.78
C ASN A 76 -5.92 -7.03 16.20
N ILE A 77 -4.61 -6.68 16.15
CA ILE A 77 -3.52 -7.55 16.61
C ILE A 77 -3.67 -7.82 18.10
N ARG A 78 -3.89 -6.80 18.91
CA ARG A 78 -4.07 -6.94 20.37
C ARG A 78 -5.30 -7.78 20.70
N THR A 79 -6.44 -7.53 20.05
CA THR A 79 -7.68 -8.28 20.24
C THR A 79 -7.50 -9.74 19.87
N ARG A 80 -6.89 -10.04 18.72
CA ARG A 80 -6.60 -11.43 18.31
C ARG A 80 -5.65 -12.12 19.28
N LYS A 81 -4.57 -11.47 19.68
CA LYS A 81 -3.62 -12.01 20.66
C LYS A 81 -4.33 -12.34 21.98
N MET A 82 -5.17 -11.43 22.49
CA MET A 82 -5.96 -11.66 23.70
C MET A 82 -6.92 -12.84 23.55
N LEU A 83 -7.61 -12.97 22.40
CA LEU A 83 -8.49 -14.09 22.12
C LEU A 83 -7.71 -15.39 21.99
N THR A 84 -6.55 -15.40 21.31
CA THR A 84 -5.67 -16.55 21.19
C THR A 84 -5.17 -16.99 22.55
N ASP A 85 -4.65 -16.08 23.37
CA ASP A 85 -4.16 -16.37 24.71
C ASP A 85 -5.27 -16.88 25.64
N LYS A 86 -6.48 -16.32 25.50
CA LYS A 86 -7.64 -16.69 26.32
C LYS A 86 -8.25 -18.05 25.95
N TYR A 87 -8.29 -18.39 24.65
CA TYR A 87 -9.06 -19.54 24.18
C TYR A 87 -8.21 -20.69 23.67
N ILE A 88 -7.00 -20.46 23.16
CA ILE A 88 -6.12 -21.54 22.69
C ILE A 88 -5.24 -22.08 23.81
N ASN A 89 -4.74 -21.21 24.69
CA ASN A 89 -3.86 -21.63 25.80
C ASN A 89 -4.60 -22.13 27.04
N ARG A 90 -5.94 -22.03 27.12
CA ARG A 90 -6.72 -22.40 28.31
C ARG A 90 -7.58 -23.66 28.20
N SER A 91 -7.61 -24.34 27.10
CA SER A 91 -8.22 -25.69 27.11
C SER A 91 -8.52 -26.22 25.71
N ALA A 92 -7.91 -27.28 25.43
CA ALA A 92 -8.60 -28.44 24.92
C ALA A 92 -9.82 -28.73 25.86
N GLY A 93 -10.99 -28.16 25.65
CA GLY A 93 -12.11 -28.86 26.17
C GLY A 93 -13.36 -28.20 26.75
N VAL A 94 -13.47 -26.90 26.96
CA VAL A 94 -14.75 -26.40 27.53
C VAL A 94 -15.03 -24.97 27.11
N TYR A 95 -15.52 -24.74 25.99
CA TYR A 95 -16.52 -23.73 25.56
C TYR A 95 -16.52 -23.73 24.05
N GLY A 96 -17.60 -24.29 23.51
CA GLY A 96 -17.89 -24.21 22.08
C GLY A 96 -18.03 -22.73 21.65
N VAL A 97 -16.93 -22.06 21.43
CA VAL A 97 -16.95 -20.93 20.55
C VAL A 97 -17.32 -21.50 19.20
N ASN A 98 -18.53 -21.21 18.78
CA ASN A 98 -18.98 -21.56 17.45
C ASN A 98 -18.08 -20.79 16.48
N LEU A 99 -16.97 -21.43 16.08
CA LEU A 99 -16.00 -20.93 15.12
C LEU A 99 -16.63 -20.80 13.72
N SER A 100 -17.96 -20.93 13.59
CA SER A 100 -18.69 -20.69 12.36
C SER A 100 -18.57 -19.24 11.88
N GLU A 101 -18.33 -18.28 12.77
CA GLU A 101 -17.86 -16.94 12.35
C GLU A 101 -16.37 -16.93 11.97
N SER A 102 -15.58 -17.86 12.46
CA SER A 102 -14.18 -18.03 12.05
C SER A 102 -14.04 -18.87 10.78
N SER A 103 -15.04 -19.63 10.38
CA SER A 103 -15.10 -20.30 9.07
C SER A 103 -15.34 -19.31 7.90
N LEU A 104 -15.70 -18.07 8.23
CA LEU A 104 -15.65 -16.96 7.24
C LEU A 104 -14.23 -16.53 6.89
N ILE A 105 -13.23 -17.04 7.63
CA ILE A 105 -11.82 -16.87 7.30
C ILE A 105 -11.42 -18.06 6.43
N GLU A 106 -11.78 -18.04 5.16
CA GLU A 106 -11.14 -18.88 4.17
C GLU A 106 -9.68 -18.45 4.00
N GLY A 107 -8.84 -18.80 4.94
CA GLY A 107 -7.42 -18.51 4.97
C GLY A 107 -6.79 -18.90 6.30
N ASP A 108 -5.48 -18.92 6.38
CA ASP A 108 -4.72 -19.32 7.58
C ASP A 108 -4.82 -18.32 8.76
N GLY A 109 -5.78 -17.38 8.72
CA GLY A 109 -6.03 -16.39 9.76
C GLY A 109 -4.96 -15.29 9.87
N ARG A 110 -4.02 -15.18 8.92
CA ARG A 110 -3.02 -14.11 8.92
C ARG A 110 -3.67 -12.76 8.67
N LEU A 111 -3.21 -11.76 9.40
CA LEU A 111 -3.62 -10.37 9.16
C LEU A 111 -2.90 -9.82 7.92
N VAL A 112 -3.63 -9.04 7.14
CA VAL A 112 -3.06 -8.32 6.00
C VAL A 112 -2.46 -7.01 6.49
N ASP A 113 -1.20 -6.76 6.16
CA ASP A 113 -0.54 -5.50 6.48
C ASP A 113 -1.30 -4.33 5.85
N ILE A 114 -1.41 -3.22 6.60
CA ILE A 114 -2.17 -2.03 6.20
C ILE A 114 -1.66 -1.38 4.90
N ASN A 115 -0.38 -1.63 4.56
CA ASN A 115 0.28 -1.14 3.35
C ASN A 115 0.57 -2.26 2.33
N SER A 116 -0.02 -3.45 2.51
CA SER A 116 0.16 -4.56 1.57
C SER A 116 -0.24 -4.18 0.16
N LYS A 117 0.55 -4.64 -0.82
CA LYS A 117 0.26 -4.45 -2.25
C LYS A 117 -0.27 -5.74 -2.85
N SER A 118 -1.28 -5.63 -3.70
CA SER A 118 -1.69 -6.71 -4.59
C SER A 118 -0.65 -6.91 -5.70
N GLN A 119 -0.80 -7.98 -6.48
CA GLN A 119 0.03 -8.21 -7.67
C GLN A 119 -0.04 -7.03 -8.66
N ASP A 120 -1.21 -6.38 -8.76
CA ASP A 120 -1.43 -5.21 -9.61
C ASP A 120 -0.93 -3.90 -8.96
N GLY A 121 -0.29 -3.96 -7.78
CA GLY A 121 0.28 -2.81 -7.09
C GLY A 121 -0.68 -1.95 -6.27
N TYR A 122 -1.96 -2.35 -6.16
CA TYR A 122 -2.93 -1.62 -5.32
C TYR A 122 -2.62 -1.80 -3.83
N THR A 123 -2.90 -0.74 -3.06
CA THR A 123 -2.87 -0.76 -1.59
C THR A 123 -4.28 -0.56 -1.02
N PRO A 124 -4.55 -0.96 0.23
CA PRO A 124 -5.86 -0.77 0.86
C PRO A 124 -6.35 0.68 0.81
N ILE A 125 -5.45 1.66 1.01
CA ILE A 125 -5.83 3.08 1.00
C ILE A 125 -6.27 3.55 -0.39
N VAL A 126 -5.58 3.14 -1.46
CA VAL A 126 -5.96 3.48 -2.84
C VAL A 126 -7.32 2.88 -3.17
N VAL A 127 -7.55 1.61 -2.83
CA VAL A 127 -8.84 0.94 -3.06
C VAL A 127 -9.97 1.59 -2.26
N ALA A 128 -9.72 2.01 -1.01
CA ALA A 128 -10.72 2.70 -0.20
C ALA A 128 -11.12 4.07 -0.79
N ILE A 129 -10.14 4.80 -1.37
CA ILE A 129 -10.40 6.08 -2.06
C ILE A 129 -11.26 5.86 -3.30
N GLU A 130 -10.91 4.91 -4.17
CA GLU A 130 -11.67 4.58 -5.38
C GLU A 130 -13.10 4.12 -5.07
N ALA A 131 -13.23 3.27 -4.06
CA ALA A 131 -14.53 2.75 -3.62
C ALA A 131 -15.37 3.78 -2.86
N LYS A 132 -14.82 4.98 -2.58
CA LYS A 132 -15.45 5.98 -1.71
C LYS A 132 -15.86 5.42 -0.35
N ASN A 133 -15.06 4.47 0.19
CA ASN A 133 -15.31 3.87 1.49
C ASN A 133 -14.66 4.72 2.59
N HIS A 134 -15.35 5.79 2.99
CA HIS A 134 -14.82 6.80 3.91
C HIS A 134 -14.56 6.27 5.32
N GLU A 135 -15.37 5.32 5.78
CA GLU A 135 -15.17 4.69 7.09
C GLU A 135 -13.83 3.93 7.13
N ILE A 136 -13.56 3.12 6.09
CA ILE A 136 -12.30 2.39 6.00
C ILE A 136 -11.13 3.32 5.71
N LEU A 137 -11.31 4.33 4.86
CA LEU A 137 -10.28 5.34 4.63
C LEU A 137 -9.85 6.02 5.93
N LYS A 138 -10.82 6.42 6.76
CA LYS A 138 -10.55 7.00 8.08
C LYS A 138 -9.78 6.03 8.97
N LEU A 139 -10.21 4.78 9.03
CA LEU A 139 -9.54 3.73 9.82
C LEU A 139 -8.08 3.53 9.34
N LEU A 140 -7.85 3.50 8.04
CA LEU A 140 -6.51 3.36 7.46
C LEU A 140 -5.60 4.54 7.83
N ILE A 141 -6.11 5.77 7.71
CA ILE A 141 -5.38 7.01 8.08
C ILE A 141 -5.03 7.01 9.57
N GLU A 142 -5.99 6.67 10.44
CA GLU A 142 -5.80 6.65 11.89
C GLU A 142 -4.79 5.58 12.35
N ASN A 143 -4.67 4.48 11.61
CA ASN A 143 -3.75 3.38 11.91
C ASN A 143 -2.42 3.47 11.13
N GLY A 144 -2.09 4.61 10.55
CA GLY A 144 -0.77 4.85 9.98
C GLY A 144 -0.55 4.28 8.58
N ALA A 145 -1.61 4.15 7.78
CA ALA A 145 -1.45 3.85 6.36
C ALA A 145 -0.56 4.90 5.68
N ASN A 146 0.28 4.46 4.76
CA ASN A 146 1.14 5.35 4.00
C ASN A 146 0.30 6.25 3.06
N LEU A 147 0.23 7.53 3.38
CA LEU A 147 -0.54 8.52 2.59
C LEU A 147 0.15 8.90 1.28
N TYR A 148 1.43 8.56 1.12
CA TYR A 148 2.22 8.86 -0.08
C TYR A 148 2.16 7.73 -1.12
N GLU A 149 1.30 6.74 -0.91
CA GLU A 149 1.07 5.68 -1.91
C GLU A 149 0.54 6.27 -3.22
N ARG A 150 0.87 5.57 -4.30
CA ARG A 150 0.49 6.00 -5.65
C ARG A 150 -0.45 5.00 -6.28
N HIS A 151 -1.37 5.53 -7.06
CA HIS A 151 -2.24 4.70 -7.89
C HIS A 151 -1.39 3.91 -8.90
N PRO A 152 -1.52 2.57 -8.98
CA PRO A 152 -0.60 1.74 -9.76
C PRO A 152 -0.65 2.02 -11.27
N ILE A 153 -1.81 2.43 -11.79
CA ILE A 153 -1.99 2.69 -13.23
C ILE A 153 -1.65 4.15 -13.59
N PHE A 154 -2.21 5.11 -12.83
CA PHE A 154 -2.11 6.54 -13.17
C PHE A 154 -0.98 7.27 -12.46
N ASN A 155 -0.32 6.61 -11.52
CA ASN A 155 0.76 7.16 -10.68
C ASN A 155 0.41 8.44 -9.90
N ARG A 156 -0.89 8.73 -9.76
CA ARG A 156 -1.40 9.82 -8.93
C ARG A 156 -1.14 9.54 -7.45
N THR A 157 -0.89 10.57 -6.68
CA THR A 157 -0.88 10.46 -5.21
C THR A 157 -2.27 10.10 -4.68
N THR A 158 -2.37 9.77 -3.39
CA THR A 158 -3.68 9.51 -2.75
C THR A 158 -4.65 10.67 -2.91
N VAL A 159 -4.16 11.93 -2.73
CA VAL A 159 -5.01 13.13 -2.92
C VAL A 159 -5.33 13.35 -4.40
N GLY A 160 -4.38 13.15 -5.32
CA GLY A 160 -4.65 13.21 -6.76
C GLY A 160 -5.66 12.14 -7.19
N THR A 161 -5.54 10.92 -6.67
CA THR A 161 -6.51 9.86 -6.89
C THR A 161 -7.90 10.26 -6.37
N ALA A 162 -7.98 10.78 -5.14
CA ALA A 162 -9.25 11.24 -4.57
C ALA A 162 -9.89 12.38 -5.41
N ALA A 163 -9.08 13.33 -5.90
CA ALA A 163 -9.53 14.41 -6.76
C ALA A 163 -10.04 13.89 -8.11
N TYR A 164 -9.31 12.95 -8.73
CA TYR A 164 -9.70 12.34 -10.00
C TYR A 164 -11.00 11.53 -9.90
N TYR A 165 -11.21 10.82 -8.79
CA TYR A 165 -12.45 10.06 -8.52
C TYR A 165 -13.55 10.93 -7.92
N GLU A 166 -13.37 12.25 -7.85
CA GLU A 166 -14.34 13.19 -7.30
C GLU A 166 -14.80 12.81 -5.89
N ASN A 167 -13.85 12.40 -5.05
CA ASN A 167 -14.08 11.99 -3.68
C ASN A 167 -13.68 13.13 -2.72
N GLU A 168 -14.59 14.09 -2.55
CA GLU A 168 -14.38 15.31 -1.77
C GLU A 168 -13.99 15.01 -0.32
N GLU A 169 -14.71 14.08 0.30
CA GLU A 169 -14.48 13.69 1.69
C GLU A 169 -13.09 13.07 1.87
N ALA A 170 -12.64 12.21 0.93
CA ALA A 170 -11.29 11.67 0.96
C ALA A 170 -10.22 12.75 0.80
N VAL A 171 -10.41 13.72 -0.12
CA VAL A 171 -9.49 14.86 -0.27
C VAL A 171 -9.34 15.60 1.05
N GLU A 172 -10.45 15.92 1.71
CA GLU A 172 -10.44 16.66 2.97
C GLU A 172 -9.79 15.86 4.11
N MET A 173 -10.11 14.55 4.25
CA MET A 173 -9.51 13.67 5.25
C MET A 173 -7.99 13.59 5.10
N LEU A 174 -7.51 13.39 3.87
CA LEU A 174 -6.08 13.25 3.57
C LEU A 174 -5.33 14.56 3.84
N LEU A 175 -5.86 15.69 3.36
CA LEU A 175 -5.23 17.00 3.54
C LEU A 175 -5.28 17.50 4.98
N LYS A 176 -6.32 17.15 5.73
CA LYS A 176 -6.40 17.43 7.18
C LYS A 176 -5.31 16.67 7.94
N LYS A 177 -4.95 15.49 7.49
CA LYS A 177 -3.88 14.70 8.09
C LYS A 177 -2.50 15.20 7.68
N ASP A 178 -2.30 15.50 6.39
CA ASP A 178 -1.05 16.05 5.86
C ASP A 178 -1.28 17.02 4.69
N PRO A 179 -1.28 18.34 4.94
CA PRO A 179 -1.49 19.35 3.91
C PRO A 179 -0.44 19.36 2.79
N LYS A 180 0.76 18.82 3.04
CA LYS A 180 1.82 18.76 2.02
C LYS A 180 1.39 17.96 0.78
N LEU A 181 0.48 17.01 0.94
CA LEU A 181 -0.06 16.20 -0.15
C LEU A 181 -0.77 17.03 -1.23
N ALA A 182 -1.21 18.26 -0.93
CA ALA A 182 -1.89 19.14 -1.89
C ALA A 182 -1.03 19.50 -3.12
N ASN A 183 0.31 19.45 -2.96
CA ASN A 183 1.26 19.91 -3.99
C ASN A 183 2.12 18.78 -4.58
N ILE A 184 1.85 17.53 -4.22
CA ILE A 184 2.63 16.41 -4.73
C ILE A 184 2.00 15.90 -6.03
N GLY A 185 2.68 16.13 -7.13
CA GLY A 185 2.25 15.69 -8.44
C GLY A 185 2.53 14.21 -8.74
N SER A 186 1.90 13.72 -9.79
CA SER A 186 2.18 12.42 -10.41
C SER A 186 3.62 12.39 -10.96
N THR A 187 4.27 11.23 -10.89
CA THR A 187 5.62 11.08 -11.47
C THR A 187 5.59 10.82 -12.98
N VAL A 188 4.42 10.55 -13.56
CA VAL A 188 4.27 10.29 -15.00
C VAL A 188 4.15 11.61 -15.77
N ASP A 189 3.16 12.40 -15.46
CA ASP A 189 2.80 13.64 -16.15
C ASP A 189 3.09 14.91 -15.34
N GLY A 190 3.35 14.77 -14.05
CA GLY A 190 3.59 15.90 -13.15
C GLY A 190 2.30 16.51 -12.57
N TRP A 191 1.14 16.00 -12.96
CA TRP A 191 -0.13 16.58 -12.55
C TRP A 191 -0.31 16.57 -11.04
N THR A 192 -0.59 17.76 -10.53
CA THR A 192 -0.96 17.97 -9.12
C THR A 192 -2.42 17.58 -8.88
N PRO A 193 -2.84 17.35 -7.63
CA PRO A 193 -4.25 17.17 -7.30
C PRO A 193 -5.16 18.30 -7.79
N LEU A 194 -4.62 19.52 -7.90
CA LEU A 194 -5.37 20.68 -8.38
C LEU A 194 -5.67 20.57 -9.89
N GLU A 195 -4.75 19.99 -10.67
CA GLU A 195 -4.97 19.70 -12.09
C GLU A 195 -5.97 18.57 -12.26
N ASP A 196 -5.89 17.51 -11.45
CA ASP A 196 -6.88 16.44 -11.44
C ASP A 196 -8.31 16.97 -11.15
N ALA A 197 -8.45 17.83 -10.13
CA ALA A 197 -9.71 18.47 -9.80
C ALA A 197 -10.21 19.41 -10.92
N THR A 198 -9.30 20.12 -11.58
CA THR A 198 -9.61 21.00 -12.72
C THR A 198 -10.09 20.21 -13.91
N LEU A 199 -9.41 19.11 -14.26
CA LEU A 199 -9.83 18.21 -15.33
C LEU A 199 -11.25 17.69 -15.10
N LYS A 200 -11.56 17.26 -13.88
CA LYS A 200 -12.88 16.74 -13.49
C LYS A 200 -13.94 17.82 -13.34
N THR A 201 -13.54 19.10 -13.41
CA THR A 201 -14.45 20.26 -13.21
C THR A 201 -15.08 20.27 -11.81
N ASN A 202 -14.43 19.67 -10.83
CA ASN A 202 -14.94 19.64 -9.47
C ASN A 202 -14.54 20.91 -8.70
N VAL A 203 -15.38 21.92 -8.78
CA VAL A 203 -15.20 23.24 -8.13
C VAL A 203 -15.00 23.12 -6.62
N LYS A 204 -15.68 22.17 -5.98
CA LYS A 204 -15.58 21.99 -4.54
C LYS A 204 -14.22 21.46 -4.13
N ILE A 205 -13.70 20.45 -4.85
CA ILE A 205 -12.35 19.93 -4.61
C ILE A 205 -11.30 21.01 -4.90
N VAL A 206 -11.45 21.81 -5.98
CA VAL A 206 -10.56 22.95 -6.26
C VAL A 206 -10.50 23.90 -5.06
N LYS A 207 -11.65 24.28 -4.49
CA LYS A 207 -11.69 25.15 -3.31
C LYS A 207 -11.04 24.52 -2.09
N ILE A 208 -11.31 23.23 -1.82
CA ILE A 208 -10.67 22.49 -0.70
C ILE A 208 -9.16 22.49 -0.88
N LEU A 209 -8.65 22.11 -2.06
CA LEU A 209 -7.22 22.08 -2.33
C LEU A 209 -6.54 23.43 -2.10
N LEU A 210 -7.13 24.53 -2.61
CA LEU A 210 -6.63 25.88 -2.40
C LEU A 210 -6.65 26.29 -0.93
N GLN A 211 -7.68 25.91 -0.19
CA GLN A 211 -7.79 26.15 1.27
C GLN A 211 -6.68 25.46 2.04
N TYR A 212 -6.28 24.25 1.63
CA TYR A 212 -5.19 23.49 2.23
C TYR A 212 -3.81 23.81 1.63
N GLY A 213 -3.71 24.88 0.84
CA GLY A 213 -2.45 25.42 0.37
C GLY A 213 -1.92 24.81 -0.93
N ALA A 214 -2.79 24.27 -1.77
CA ALA A 214 -2.41 23.92 -3.13
C ALA A 214 -1.89 25.17 -3.86
N ASN A 215 -0.74 24.99 -4.53
CA ASN A 215 -0.11 26.06 -5.31
C ASN A 215 -0.57 25.99 -6.78
N PRO A 216 -1.37 26.97 -7.24
CA PRO A 216 -1.90 26.97 -8.60
C PRO A 216 -0.88 27.35 -9.69
N THR A 217 0.36 27.61 -9.32
CA THR A 217 1.44 27.97 -10.25
C THR A 217 2.43 26.82 -10.50
N ILE A 218 2.25 25.69 -9.85
CA ILE A 218 3.05 24.50 -10.17
C ILE A 218 2.72 24.05 -11.58
N THR A 219 3.76 23.78 -12.36
CA THR A 219 3.64 23.31 -13.74
C THR A 219 3.74 21.78 -13.80
N ASP A 220 3.01 21.19 -14.71
CA ASP A 220 3.18 19.80 -15.13
C ASP A 220 4.48 19.61 -15.94
N LYS A 221 4.75 18.38 -16.38
CA LYS A 221 5.95 18.08 -17.19
C LYS A 221 5.93 18.70 -18.60
N HIS A 222 4.79 19.23 -19.03
CA HIS A 222 4.63 19.93 -20.31
C HIS A 222 4.66 21.46 -20.14
N GLY A 223 4.89 21.96 -18.92
CA GLY A 223 4.91 23.36 -18.58
C GLY A 223 3.53 24.00 -18.41
N GLY A 224 2.46 23.20 -18.41
CA GLY A 224 1.09 23.66 -18.17
C GLY A 224 0.80 23.83 -16.68
N THR A 225 -0.03 24.83 -16.35
CA THR A 225 -0.55 25.06 -15.00
C THR A 225 -2.02 24.63 -14.89
N PRO A 226 -2.58 24.47 -13.67
CA PRO A 226 -4.02 24.29 -13.48
C PRO A 226 -4.86 25.40 -14.17
N MET A 227 -4.34 26.63 -14.23
CA MET A 227 -4.99 27.74 -14.92
C MET A 227 -5.02 27.51 -16.44
N ASP A 228 -3.89 27.10 -17.03
CA ASP A 228 -3.83 26.82 -18.48
C ASP A 228 -4.76 25.70 -18.87
N MET A 229 -4.84 24.67 -18.03
CA MET A 229 -5.79 23.57 -18.19
C MET A 229 -7.24 24.07 -18.13
N ALA A 230 -7.58 24.90 -17.13
CA ALA A 230 -8.92 25.44 -16.97
C ALA A 230 -9.33 26.30 -18.18
N VAL A 231 -8.42 27.13 -18.71
CA VAL A 231 -8.65 27.95 -19.92
C VAL A 231 -8.82 27.05 -21.14
N LYS A 232 -7.90 26.11 -21.36
CA LYS A 232 -7.92 25.18 -22.51
C LYS A 232 -9.22 24.38 -22.60
N PHE A 233 -9.77 23.97 -21.47
CA PHE A 233 -10.99 23.17 -21.41
C PHE A 233 -12.27 23.99 -21.14
N GLY A 234 -12.18 25.34 -21.18
CA GLY A 234 -13.35 26.23 -21.03
C GLY A 234 -14.01 26.18 -19.65
N LYS A 235 -13.22 25.91 -18.59
CA LYS A 235 -13.73 25.81 -17.21
C LYS A 235 -13.84 27.18 -16.54
N GLY A 236 -14.72 28.06 -17.03
CA GLY A 236 -14.78 29.48 -16.67
C GLY A 236 -14.89 29.75 -15.17
N GLU A 237 -15.66 28.95 -14.42
CA GLU A 237 -15.77 29.09 -12.97
C GLU A 237 -14.44 28.81 -12.27
N ILE A 238 -13.73 27.73 -12.68
CA ILE A 238 -12.41 27.38 -12.11
C ILE A 238 -11.38 28.45 -12.47
N VAL A 239 -11.39 28.95 -13.72
CA VAL A 239 -10.55 30.10 -14.14
C VAL A 239 -10.73 31.28 -13.21
N LYS A 240 -11.97 31.64 -12.89
CA LYS A 240 -12.28 32.74 -11.96
C LYS A 240 -11.70 32.45 -10.56
N ILE A 241 -11.96 31.27 -10.02
CA ILE A 241 -11.48 30.89 -8.67
C ILE A 241 -9.96 30.93 -8.60
N LEU A 242 -9.26 30.33 -9.56
CA LEU A 242 -7.80 30.31 -9.59
C LEU A 242 -7.21 31.73 -9.72
N ARG A 243 -7.77 32.55 -10.61
CA ARG A 243 -7.36 33.94 -10.80
C ARG A 243 -7.55 34.76 -9.52
N ASP A 244 -8.71 34.67 -8.88
CA ASP A 244 -9.01 35.40 -7.66
C ASP A 244 -8.08 34.95 -6.51
N HIS A 245 -7.82 33.64 -6.41
CA HIS A 245 -6.89 33.09 -5.42
C HIS A 245 -5.45 33.57 -5.62
N ILE A 246 -4.94 33.53 -6.86
CA ILE A 246 -3.58 34.02 -7.20
C ILE A 246 -3.48 35.51 -6.90
N LYS A 247 -4.49 36.32 -7.25
CA LYS A 247 -4.52 37.76 -6.98
C LYS A 247 -4.48 38.06 -5.48
N ALA A 248 -5.28 37.33 -4.69
CA ALA A 248 -5.36 37.50 -3.25
C ALA A 248 -4.06 37.07 -2.51
N ASN A 249 -3.30 36.16 -3.10
CA ASN A 249 -2.07 35.59 -2.51
C ASN A 249 -0.82 35.93 -3.32
N ARG A 250 -0.81 37.08 -4.00
CA ARG A 250 0.24 37.46 -4.95
C ARG A 250 1.66 37.37 -4.39
N SER A 251 1.85 37.81 -3.13
CA SER A 251 3.15 37.75 -2.45
C SER A 251 3.68 36.34 -2.18
N LYS A 252 2.82 35.34 -2.24
CA LYS A 252 3.19 33.93 -2.01
C LYS A 252 3.67 33.22 -3.28
N TYR A 253 3.29 33.74 -4.46
CA TYR A 253 3.51 33.08 -5.74
C TYR A 253 4.46 33.85 -6.68
N HIS A 254 5.15 34.89 -6.14
CA HIS A 254 6.16 35.69 -6.84
C HIS A 254 7.52 35.65 -6.15
#